data_959ef7e96e717926aadde9929b26d167
#
_entry.id   959ef7e96e717926aadde9929b26d167
#
_cell.length_a   1.000
_cell.length_b   1.000
_cell.length_c   1.000
_cell.angle_alpha   90.00
_cell.angle_beta   90.00
_cell.angle_gamma   90.00
#
_symmetry.space_group_name_H-M   'P 1'
#
loop_
_entity.id
_entity.type
_entity.pdbx_description
1 polymer ?
#
loop_
_entity_poly.entity_id
_entity_poly.type
_entity_poly.pdbx_seq_one_letter_code
_entity_poly.pdbx_strand_id
1 'polypeptide(L)'
;MRITFLGTGAADFLPSLADSDRFTVSRDIRRCTVTLLGEDTLIDCGPHLTDELKLQGISADKIKNILVTHLHGDHFCPSELKKLQAAQGGTLHVWHNEAEKMPPVDGVVYHPMRLFQPYADGALTVTPLPANHVRNAVHYSVEGDGKQLFYGCDGAWFLTETFAYMMGRDYDAMILDATVGDYTGDYRLAEHNSIPMLRLMLPSFRTCKIAGPHTKLILDHLARTLHKSHAETCALVERDGFVVAYDGMTIEV
;
A
#
# COMPACT_ATOMS: atom_id res chain seq x y z
N MET A 1 -2.11 6.01 -15.25
CA MET A 1 -2.47 6.05 -13.79
C MET A 1 -1.24 6.51 -13.02
N ARG A 2 -1.35 7.60 -12.26
CA ARG A 2 -0.27 8.13 -11.39
C ARG A 2 -0.34 7.49 -10.01
N ILE A 3 0.81 7.06 -9.47
CA ILE A 3 0.93 6.44 -8.15
C ILE A 3 2.03 7.17 -7.39
N THR A 4 1.72 7.73 -6.21
CA THR A 4 2.68 8.40 -5.33
C THR A 4 2.74 7.68 -3.99
N PHE A 5 3.93 7.20 -3.63
CA PHE A 5 4.21 6.56 -2.35
C PHE A 5 4.47 7.65 -1.31
N LEU A 6 3.52 7.91 -0.44
CA LEU A 6 3.67 8.91 0.62
C LEU A 6 4.54 8.36 1.75
N GLY A 7 4.24 7.16 2.21
CA GLY A 7 5.03 6.39 3.17
C GLY A 7 5.26 4.97 2.66
N THR A 8 6.39 4.36 3.01
CA THR A 8 6.82 3.05 2.48
C THR A 8 7.37 2.11 3.55
N GLY A 9 7.18 2.45 4.82
CA GLY A 9 7.68 1.70 5.96
C GLY A 9 6.60 0.88 6.67
N ALA A 10 7.04 -0.20 7.28
CA ALA A 10 6.22 -1.02 8.18
C ALA A 10 6.06 -0.39 9.57
N ALA A 11 5.28 -1.03 10.44
CA ALA A 11 4.98 -0.56 11.80
C ALA A 11 6.20 -0.26 12.67
N ASP A 12 7.35 -0.90 12.43
CA ASP A 12 8.56 -0.72 13.24
C ASP A 12 9.28 0.63 13.03
N PHE A 13 8.83 1.44 12.08
CA PHE A 13 9.25 2.82 11.93
C PHE A 13 8.59 3.77 12.95
N LEU A 14 7.40 3.43 13.48
CA LEU A 14 6.64 4.28 14.41
C LEU A 14 7.46 4.74 15.62
N PRO A 15 8.07 3.83 16.41
CA PRO A 15 8.82 4.22 17.60
C PRO A 15 10.20 4.80 17.30
N SER A 16 10.70 4.66 16.07
CA SER A 16 12.04 5.09 15.67
C SER A 16 12.06 6.43 14.94
N LEU A 17 10.90 6.94 14.56
CA LEU A 17 10.79 8.25 13.92
C LEU A 17 10.80 9.34 14.99
N ALA A 18 12.01 9.83 15.33
CA ALA A 18 12.19 10.93 16.25
C ALA A 18 11.60 12.24 15.69
N ASP A 19 11.28 13.20 16.57
CA ASP A 19 10.78 14.51 16.14
C ASP A 19 11.74 15.23 15.18
N SER A 20 13.06 15.01 15.31
CA SER A 20 14.09 15.52 14.40
C SER A 20 13.99 14.95 12.98
N ASP A 21 13.48 13.71 12.85
CA ASP A 21 13.40 13.00 11.58
C ASP A 21 12.02 13.14 10.91
N ARG A 22 11.05 13.67 11.65
CA ARG A 22 9.66 13.80 11.21
C ARG A 22 9.52 14.49 9.86
N PHE A 23 10.38 15.46 9.56
CA PHE A 23 10.38 16.20 8.29
C PHE A 23 11.66 15.97 7.47
N THR A 24 12.48 14.99 7.84
CA THR A 24 13.68 14.67 7.08
C THR A 24 13.31 13.90 5.82
N VAL A 25 13.81 14.39 4.68
CA VAL A 25 13.66 13.71 3.39
C VAL A 25 14.89 12.82 3.17
N SER A 26 14.70 11.53 3.27
CA SER A 26 15.72 10.52 3.04
C SER A 26 15.07 9.23 2.54
N ARG A 27 15.75 8.49 1.67
CA ARG A 27 15.25 7.18 1.23
C ARG A 27 15.40 6.10 2.30
N ASP A 28 16.17 6.35 3.35
CA ASP A 28 16.39 5.44 4.47
C ASP A 28 15.47 5.74 5.66
N ILE A 29 14.79 6.89 5.67
CA ILE A 29 13.77 7.24 6.66
C ILE A 29 12.42 7.05 5.98
N ARG A 30 11.62 6.15 6.54
CA ARG A 30 10.32 5.77 5.99
C ARG A 30 9.22 6.05 6.99
N ARG A 31 8.08 6.48 6.50
CA ARG A 31 6.84 6.61 7.27
C ARG A 31 5.97 5.40 7.00
N CYS A 32 4.96 5.19 7.82
CA CYS A 32 4.02 4.09 7.62
C CYS A 32 3.41 4.13 6.22
N THR A 33 3.23 2.97 5.63
CA THR A 33 2.81 2.83 4.23
C THR A 33 1.47 3.52 3.97
N VAL A 34 1.52 4.49 3.06
CA VAL A 34 0.36 5.16 2.48
C VAL A 34 0.64 5.46 1.01
N THR A 35 -0.30 5.16 0.14
CA THR A 35 -0.17 5.40 -1.30
C THR A 35 -1.29 6.29 -1.81
N LEU A 36 -0.95 7.29 -2.63
CA LEU A 36 -1.91 8.14 -3.34
C LEU A 36 -2.05 7.66 -4.78
N LEU A 37 -3.28 7.34 -5.18
CA LEU A 37 -3.67 7.05 -6.55
C LEU A 37 -4.29 8.29 -7.19
N GLY A 38 -3.76 8.67 -8.35
CA GLY A 38 -4.18 9.92 -9.01
C GLY A 38 -3.88 11.15 -8.16
N GLU A 39 -4.90 11.94 -7.87
CA GLU A 39 -4.78 13.17 -7.06
C GLU A 39 -5.65 13.17 -5.80
N ASP A 40 -6.57 12.20 -5.62
CA ASP A 40 -7.63 12.31 -4.65
C ASP A 40 -7.98 11.02 -3.88
N THR A 41 -7.38 9.87 -4.22
CA THR A 41 -7.68 8.57 -3.60
C THR A 41 -6.46 8.02 -2.88
N LEU A 42 -6.54 7.90 -1.56
CA LEU A 42 -5.51 7.28 -0.73
C LEU A 42 -5.77 5.78 -0.55
N ILE A 43 -4.70 5.00 -0.46
CA ILE A 43 -4.73 3.67 0.16
C ILE A 43 -4.05 3.80 1.51
N ASP A 44 -4.80 3.53 2.56
CA ASP A 44 -4.49 3.66 3.97
C ASP A 44 -4.40 5.10 4.50
N CYS A 45 -4.43 5.20 5.84
CA CYS A 45 -4.41 6.44 6.61
C CYS A 45 -3.59 6.22 7.89
N GLY A 46 -2.31 5.99 7.72
CA GLY A 46 -1.35 5.73 8.80
C GLY A 46 -1.00 6.98 9.64
N PRO A 47 -0.21 6.82 10.71
CA PRO A 47 0.06 7.87 11.71
C PRO A 47 0.77 9.13 11.21
N HIS A 48 1.43 9.09 10.08
CA HIS A 48 2.23 10.21 9.57
C HIS A 48 1.62 10.89 8.34
N LEU A 49 0.42 10.49 7.93
CA LEU A 49 -0.21 10.91 6.67
C LEU A 49 -0.21 12.43 6.45
N THR A 50 -0.63 13.21 7.46
CA THR A 50 -0.72 14.67 7.28
C THR A 50 0.66 15.34 7.12
N ASP A 51 1.70 14.76 7.70
CA ASP A 51 3.08 15.23 7.51
C ASP A 51 3.62 14.83 6.13
N GLU A 52 3.30 13.64 5.67
CA GLU A 52 3.67 13.15 4.34
C GLU A 52 3.06 14.00 3.23
N LEU A 53 1.78 14.32 3.34
CA LEU A 53 1.13 15.24 2.39
C LEU A 53 1.84 16.60 2.33
N LYS A 54 2.21 17.17 3.49
CA LYS A 54 2.96 18.44 3.57
C LYS A 54 4.34 18.33 2.94
N LEU A 55 5.09 17.25 3.22
CA LEU A 55 6.41 17.01 2.67
C LEU A 55 6.41 16.92 1.14
N GLN A 56 5.34 16.35 0.58
CA GLN A 56 5.16 16.20 -0.87
C GLN A 56 4.46 17.41 -1.51
N GLY A 57 4.10 18.44 -0.74
CA GLY A 57 3.38 19.61 -1.25
C GLY A 57 1.98 19.29 -1.77
N ILE A 58 1.36 18.21 -1.26
CA ILE A 58 0.02 17.78 -1.65
C ILE A 58 -1.00 18.41 -0.72
N SER A 59 -1.97 19.10 -1.30
CA SER A 59 -3.02 19.76 -0.53
C SER A 59 -4.09 18.76 -0.07
N ALA A 60 -4.42 18.81 1.23
CA ALA A 60 -5.39 17.89 1.84
C ALA A 60 -6.82 18.06 1.28
N ASP A 61 -7.18 19.26 0.76
CA ASP A 61 -8.48 19.53 0.18
C ASP A 61 -8.74 18.76 -1.12
N LYS A 62 -7.70 18.22 -1.76
CA LYS A 62 -7.84 17.36 -2.92
C LYS A 62 -8.27 15.94 -2.58
N ILE A 63 -7.98 15.46 -1.36
CA ILE A 63 -8.25 14.08 -0.96
C ILE A 63 -9.74 13.89 -0.73
N LYS A 64 -10.33 12.92 -1.43
CA LYS A 64 -11.76 12.61 -1.34
C LYS A 64 -12.03 11.21 -0.79
N ASN A 65 -11.17 10.25 -1.16
CA ASN A 65 -11.38 8.84 -0.89
C ASN A 65 -10.19 8.22 -0.17
N ILE A 66 -10.50 7.30 0.73
CA ILE A 66 -9.51 6.47 1.44
C ILE A 66 -9.97 5.02 1.36
N LEU A 67 -9.17 4.17 0.76
CA LEU A 67 -9.31 2.74 0.72
C LEU A 67 -8.47 2.16 1.86
N VAL A 68 -9.07 1.56 2.87
CA VAL A 68 -8.32 1.00 4.01
C VAL A 68 -8.11 -0.49 3.79
N THR A 69 -6.86 -0.94 3.86
CA THR A 69 -6.51 -2.36 3.68
C THR A 69 -6.91 -3.18 4.89
N HIS A 70 -6.62 -2.68 6.09
CA HIS A 70 -6.97 -3.30 7.37
C HIS A 70 -6.80 -2.30 8.53
N LEU A 71 -7.15 -2.72 9.76
CA LEU A 71 -7.26 -1.82 10.91
C LEU A 71 -6.04 -1.85 11.86
N HIS A 72 -4.87 -2.30 11.42
CA HIS A 72 -3.65 -2.10 12.21
C HIS A 72 -3.30 -0.61 12.33
N GLY A 73 -2.66 -0.24 13.44
CA GLY A 73 -2.42 1.16 13.79
C GLY A 73 -1.47 1.91 12.85
N ASP A 74 -0.68 1.23 12.06
CA ASP A 74 0.18 1.79 11.02
C ASP A 74 -0.55 2.04 9.70
N HIS A 75 -1.68 1.37 9.45
CA HIS A 75 -2.53 1.53 8.26
C HIS A 75 -3.79 2.36 8.52
N PHE A 76 -4.33 2.33 9.74
CA PHE A 76 -5.50 3.12 10.09
C PHE A 76 -5.32 3.84 11.42
N CYS A 77 -5.16 5.15 11.35
CA CYS A 77 -4.99 6.04 12.51
C CYS A 77 -6.15 7.04 12.59
N PRO A 78 -7.14 6.83 13.49
CA PRO A 78 -8.30 7.72 13.62
C PRO A 78 -7.95 9.17 13.89
N SER A 79 -6.82 9.44 14.58
CA SER A 79 -6.38 10.82 14.83
C SER A 79 -5.85 11.51 13.56
N GLU A 80 -5.20 10.78 12.67
CA GLU A 80 -4.77 11.31 11.37
C GLU A 80 -5.98 11.53 10.45
N LEU A 81 -6.95 10.59 10.46
CA LEU A 81 -8.20 10.76 9.71
C LEU A 81 -8.94 12.04 10.13
N LYS A 82 -9.01 12.33 11.43
CA LYS A 82 -9.61 13.58 11.94
C LYS A 82 -8.84 14.81 11.48
N LYS A 83 -7.49 14.78 11.51
CA LYS A 83 -6.65 15.88 11.03
C LYS A 83 -6.83 16.11 9.52
N LEU A 84 -6.85 15.03 8.75
CA LEU A 84 -7.06 15.09 7.30
C LEU A 84 -8.43 15.68 6.98
N GLN A 85 -9.50 15.19 7.63
CA GLN A 85 -10.87 15.69 7.42
C GLN A 85 -10.98 17.18 7.77
N ALA A 86 -10.41 17.59 8.91
CA ALA A 86 -10.40 19.01 9.30
C ALA A 86 -9.64 19.90 8.30
N ALA A 87 -8.55 19.40 7.73
CA ALA A 87 -7.78 20.12 6.71
C ALA A 87 -8.46 20.12 5.33
N GLN A 88 -9.16 19.03 4.97
CA GLN A 88 -9.91 18.89 3.74
C GLN A 88 -11.17 19.76 3.72
N GLY A 89 -11.88 19.89 4.86
CA GLY A 89 -12.99 20.83 5.07
C GLY A 89 -14.33 20.45 4.44
N GLY A 90 -14.40 19.28 3.79
CA GLY A 90 -15.62 18.75 3.17
C GLY A 90 -15.96 17.35 3.69
N THR A 91 -16.43 16.46 2.79
CA THR A 91 -16.74 15.07 3.11
C THR A 91 -15.63 14.16 2.61
N LEU A 92 -15.06 13.33 3.52
CA LEU A 92 -14.19 12.21 3.15
C LEU A 92 -15.00 10.92 3.05
N HIS A 93 -14.70 10.12 2.06
CA HIS A 93 -15.26 8.78 1.87
C HIS A 93 -14.23 7.73 2.24
N VAL A 94 -14.55 6.86 3.21
CA VAL A 94 -13.66 5.80 3.69
C VAL A 94 -14.28 4.45 3.36
N TRP A 95 -13.52 3.61 2.66
CA TRP A 95 -13.98 2.34 2.13
C TRP A 95 -13.23 1.19 2.80
N HIS A 96 -13.95 0.25 3.39
CA HIS A 96 -13.37 -0.96 4.01
C HIS A 96 -14.44 -2.05 4.17
N ASN A 97 -14.01 -3.32 4.20
CA ASN A 97 -14.93 -4.44 4.39
C ASN A 97 -15.51 -4.55 5.83
N GLU A 98 -14.92 -3.86 6.81
CA GLU A 98 -15.41 -3.73 8.19
C GLU A 98 -15.71 -2.25 8.53
N ALA A 99 -16.22 -1.49 7.59
CA ALA A 99 -16.51 -0.06 7.76
C ALA A 99 -17.37 0.25 8.99
N GLU A 100 -18.26 -0.67 9.36
CA GLU A 100 -19.13 -0.55 10.53
C GLU A 100 -18.40 -0.63 11.89
N LYS A 101 -17.16 -1.12 11.90
CA LYS A 101 -16.31 -1.19 13.11
C LYS A 101 -15.42 0.03 13.29
N MET A 102 -15.35 0.89 12.29
CA MET A 102 -14.52 2.09 12.35
C MET A 102 -15.12 3.13 13.30
N PRO A 103 -14.29 3.85 14.09
CA PRO A 103 -14.78 4.89 14.98
C PRO A 103 -15.38 6.03 14.17
N PRO A 104 -16.54 6.59 14.56
CA PRO A 104 -17.16 7.69 13.83
C PRO A 104 -16.28 8.95 13.89
N VAL A 105 -16.18 9.63 12.76
CA VAL A 105 -15.52 10.93 12.62
C VAL A 105 -16.46 11.86 11.85
N ASP A 106 -16.69 13.05 12.40
CA ASP A 106 -17.54 14.05 11.76
C ASP A 106 -16.99 14.40 10.36
N GLY A 107 -17.89 14.51 9.37
CA GLY A 107 -17.49 14.76 7.98
C GLY A 107 -16.90 13.55 7.24
N VAL A 108 -16.92 12.35 7.85
CA VAL A 108 -16.50 11.09 7.22
C VAL A 108 -17.71 10.20 6.96
N VAL A 109 -17.82 9.69 5.73
CA VAL A 109 -18.81 8.69 5.32
C VAL A 109 -18.10 7.37 5.10
N TYR A 110 -18.52 6.34 5.84
CA TYR A 110 -17.95 5.00 5.76
C TYR A 110 -18.77 4.12 4.80
N HIS A 111 -18.07 3.44 3.90
CA HIS A 111 -18.65 2.58 2.87
C HIS A 111 -18.19 1.14 3.05
N PRO A 112 -19.11 0.19 3.35
CA PRO A 112 -18.75 -1.21 3.45
C PRO A 112 -18.46 -1.80 2.07
N MET A 113 -17.37 -2.54 1.96
CA MET A 113 -16.98 -3.27 0.76
C MET A 113 -17.19 -4.78 0.95
N ARG A 114 -17.51 -5.49 -0.14
CA ARG A 114 -17.58 -6.96 -0.18
C ARG A 114 -16.47 -7.50 -1.05
N LEU A 115 -15.80 -8.55 -0.58
CA LEU A 115 -14.72 -9.21 -1.32
C LEU A 115 -15.19 -9.59 -2.74
N PHE A 116 -14.30 -9.43 -3.71
CA PHE A 116 -14.51 -9.72 -5.14
C PHE A 116 -15.59 -8.88 -5.83
N GLN A 117 -16.19 -7.91 -5.15
CA GLN A 117 -17.15 -6.99 -5.77
C GLN A 117 -16.44 -5.70 -6.20
N PRO A 118 -16.53 -5.29 -7.48
CA PRO A 118 -15.98 -4.03 -7.93
C PRO A 118 -16.82 -2.84 -7.45
N TYR A 119 -16.13 -1.76 -7.08
CA TYR A 119 -16.71 -0.48 -6.69
C TYR A 119 -16.09 0.61 -7.57
N ALA A 120 -16.94 1.36 -8.26
CA ALA A 120 -16.50 2.51 -9.03
C ALA A 120 -16.43 3.76 -8.15
N ASP A 121 -15.29 4.45 -8.21
CA ASP A 121 -15.07 5.73 -7.57
C ASP A 121 -14.38 6.68 -8.56
N GLY A 122 -15.15 7.62 -9.11
CA GLY A 122 -14.66 8.53 -10.15
C GLY A 122 -14.10 7.79 -11.36
N ALA A 123 -12.80 7.94 -11.60
CA ALA A 123 -12.08 7.31 -12.70
C ALA A 123 -11.54 5.91 -12.39
N LEU A 124 -11.64 5.47 -11.12
CA LEU A 124 -11.11 4.19 -10.66
C LEU A 124 -12.24 3.17 -10.44
N THR A 125 -11.93 1.92 -10.73
CA THR A 125 -12.71 0.76 -10.28
C THR A 125 -11.83 -0.08 -9.36
N VAL A 126 -12.29 -0.28 -8.13
CA VAL A 126 -11.53 -0.94 -7.06
C VAL A 126 -12.24 -2.23 -6.64
N THR A 127 -11.51 -3.33 -6.62
CA THR A 127 -12.00 -4.63 -6.16
C THR A 127 -11.20 -5.11 -4.96
N PRO A 128 -11.78 -5.24 -3.77
CA PRO A 128 -11.09 -5.80 -2.61
C PRO A 128 -10.97 -7.32 -2.73
N LEU A 129 -9.79 -7.83 -2.43
CA LEU A 129 -9.42 -9.24 -2.47
C LEU A 129 -8.90 -9.65 -1.10
N PRO A 130 -9.18 -10.87 -0.59
CA PRO A 130 -8.70 -11.26 0.72
C PRO A 130 -7.16 -11.34 0.76
N ALA A 131 -6.56 -10.76 1.79
CA ALA A 131 -5.13 -10.81 2.05
C ALA A 131 -4.79 -11.92 3.06
N ASN A 132 -3.60 -12.50 2.92
CA ASN A 132 -3.05 -13.45 3.89
C ASN A 132 -2.28 -12.66 4.97
N HIS A 133 -3.02 -12.03 5.86
CA HIS A 133 -2.53 -11.22 6.97
C HIS A 133 -3.47 -11.40 8.16
N VAL A 134 -3.98 -10.35 8.76
CA VAL A 134 -5.01 -10.48 9.79
C VAL A 134 -6.38 -10.75 9.16
N ARG A 135 -7.32 -11.21 9.99
CA ARG A 135 -8.69 -11.43 9.55
C ARG A 135 -9.27 -10.14 8.94
N ASN A 136 -9.91 -10.30 7.79
CA ASN A 136 -10.54 -9.22 7.02
C ASN A 136 -9.56 -8.18 6.42
N ALA A 137 -8.26 -8.43 6.43
CA ALA A 137 -7.32 -7.66 5.63
C ALA A 137 -7.58 -7.89 4.14
N VAL A 138 -7.41 -6.83 3.34
CA VAL A 138 -7.65 -6.87 1.90
C VAL A 138 -6.46 -6.31 1.11
N HIS A 139 -6.25 -6.92 -0.05
CA HIS A 139 -5.51 -6.34 -1.17
C HIS A 139 -6.50 -5.66 -2.11
N TYR A 140 -6.04 -4.80 -2.99
CA TYR A 140 -6.86 -4.14 -3.98
C TYR A 140 -6.39 -4.43 -5.40
N SER A 141 -7.33 -4.85 -6.28
CA SER A 141 -7.16 -4.76 -7.72
C SER A 141 -7.81 -3.45 -8.19
N VAL A 142 -7.03 -2.57 -8.80
CA VAL A 142 -7.48 -1.23 -9.21
C VAL A 142 -7.37 -1.10 -10.72
N GLU A 143 -8.43 -0.65 -11.36
CA GLU A 143 -8.51 -0.36 -12.79
C GLU A 143 -8.79 1.13 -12.99
N GLY A 144 -8.04 1.79 -13.87
CA GLY A 144 -8.24 3.20 -14.22
C GLY A 144 -7.31 3.63 -15.35
N ASP A 145 -7.74 4.57 -16.18
CA ASP A 145 -6.99 5.06 -17.35
C ASP A 145 -6.55 3.94 -18.33
N GLY A 146 -7.32 2.85 -18.42
CA GLY A 146 -6.96 1.68 -19.21
C GLY A 146 -5.79 0.87 -18.65
N LYS A 147 -5.43 1.07 -17.38
CA LYS A 147 -4.34 0.44 -16.64
C LYS A 147 -4.85 -0.41 -15.49
N GLN A 148 -4.08 -1.43 -15.12
CA GLN A 148 -4.38 -2.32 -14.01
C GLN A 148 -3.24 -2.30 -12.97
N LEU A 149 -3.58 -2.01 -11.73
CA LEU A 149 -2.71 -2.04 -10.56
C LEU A 149 -3.16 -3.15 -9.60
N PHE A 150 -2.23 -3.94 -9.11
CA PHE A 150 -2.42 -4.78 -7.94
C PHE A 150 -1.71 -4.15 -6.73
N TYR A 151 -2.47 -3.82 -5.67
CA TYR A 151 -1.94 -3.34 -4.41
C TYR A 151 -1.97 -4.47 -3.38
N GLY A 152 -0.82 -5.01 -3.05
CA GLY A 152 -0.64 -6.23 -2.25
C GLY A 152 0.13 -6.03 -0.94
N CYS A 153 -0.05 -4.91 -0.26
CA CYS A 153 0.42 -4.65 1.11
C CYS A 153 -0.77 -4.63 2.08
N ASP A 154 -0.75 -5.21 3.25
CA ASP A 154 0.13 -6.21 3.84
C ASP A 154 -0.29 -7.62 3.48
N GLY A 155 0.68 -8.53 3.37
CA GLY A 155 0.31 -9.93 3.19
C GLY A 155 1.48 -10.84 2.86
N ALA A 156 1.39 -12.05 3.38
CA ALA A 156 2.27 -13.15 3.03
C ALA A 156 1.87 -13.78 1.68
N TRP A 157 2.18 -15.04 1.48
CA TRP A 157 1.81 -15.79 0.29
C TRP A 157 0.33 -15.64 -0.04
N PHE A 158 0.00 -15.33 -1.31
CA PHE A 158 -1.39 -15.05 -1.70
C PHE A 158 -2.32 -16.24 -1.44
N LEU A 159 -3.51 -15.94 -0.92
CA LEU A 159 -4.58 -16.92 -0.79
C LEU A 159 -4.99 -17.46 -2.17
N THR A 160 -5.43 -18.70 -2.22
CA THR A 160 -5.78 -19.38 -3.48
C THR A 160 -6.81 -18.61 -4.29
N GLU A 161 -7.84 -18.07 -3.63
CA GLU A 161 -8.90 -17.28 -4.27
C GLU A 161 -8.40 -15.94 -4.82
N THR A 162 -7.49 -15.27 -4.11
CA THR A 162 -6.84 -14.04 -4.58
C THR A 162 -5.96 -14.33 -5.79
N PHE A 163 -5.13 -15.39 -5.72
CA PHE A 163 -4.30 -15.81 -6.83
C PHE A 163 -5.14 -16.17 -8.07
N ALA A 164 -6.25 -16.91 -7.88
CA ALA A 164 -7.16 -17.26 -8.96
C ALA A 164 -7.80 -16.02 -9.62
N TYR A 165 -8.16 -15.01 -8.82
CA TYR A 165 -8.66 -13.73 -9.35
C TYR A 165 -7.62 -13.00 -10.20
N MET A 166 -6.34 -13.04 -9.78
CA MET A 166 -5.25 -12.35 -10.49
C MET A 166 -4.89 -13.00 -11.84
N MET A 167 -5.15 -14.30 -12.02
CA MET A 167 -4.77 -15.03 -13.25
C MET A 167 -5.34 -14.39 -14.51
N GLY A 168 -4.47 -14.13 -15.48
CA GLY A 168 -4.83 -13.56 -16.79
C GLY A 168 -5.06 -12.05 -16.81
N ARG A 169 -4.88 -11.34 -15.69
CA ARG A 169 -5.12 -9.89 -15.62
C ARG A 169 -3.99 -9.03 -16.18
N ASP A 170 -2.78 -9.60 -16.27
CA ASP A 170 -1.62 -8.94 -16.86
C ASP A 170 -1.40 -7.51 -16.37
N TYR A 171 -1.26 -7.36 -15.05
CA TYR A 171 -1.15 -6.06 -14.36
C TYR A 171 -0.02 -5.19 -14.91
N ASP A 172 -0.29 -3.91 -15.09
CA ASP A 172 0.73 -2.89 -15.47
C ASP A 172 1.68 -2.58 -14.31
N ALA A 173 1.18 -2.63 -13.06
CA ALA A 173 1.99 -2.51 -11.86
C ALA A 173 1.49 -3.45 -10.76
N MET A 174 2.42 -3.93 -9.92
CA MET A 174 2.12 -4.66 -8.70
C MET A 174 2.93 -4.07 -7.55
N ILE A 175 2.26 -3.58 -6.53
CA ILE A 175 2.87 -3.16 -5.26
C ILE A 175 2.80 -4.36 -4.32
N LEU A 176 3.95 -4.80 -3.84
CA LEU A 176 4.12 -6.07 -3.14
C LEU A 176 4.74 -5.84 -1.76
N ASP A 177 4.16 -6.48 -0.74
CA ASP A 177 4.75 -6.54 0.59
C ASP A 177 6.17 -7.14 0.51
N ALA A 178 7.14 -6.44 1.10
CA ALA A 178 8.50 -6.89 1.25
C ALA A 178 9.03 -6.69 2.69
N THR A 179 8.12 -6.69 3.67
CA THR A 179 8.41 -6.38 5.08
C THR A 179 9.64 -7.11 5.61
N VAL A 180 9.75 -8.41 5.29
CA VAL A 180 10.77 -9.27 5.92
C VAL A 180 12.15 -9.16 5.24
N GLY A 181 12.30 -8.35 4.21
CA GLY A 181 13.61 -8.18 3.55
C GLY A 181 14.15 -9.47 2.95
N ASP A 182 15.47 -9.69 3.05
CA ASP A 182 16.14 -10.87 2.45
C ASP A 182 16.30 -12.03 3.45
N TYR A 183 15.26 -12.31 4.23
CA TYR A 183 15.26 -13.39 5.23
C TYR A 183 14.35 -14.54 4.83
N THR A 184 14.71 -15.77 5.25
CA THR A 184 13.98 -17.02 4.97
C THR A 184 13.45 -17.72 6.22
N GLY A 185 13.79 -17.26 7.42
CA GLY A 185 13.47 -17.93 8.69
C GLY A 185 12.83 -17.03 9.75
N ASP A 186 12.28 -15.89 9.36
CA ASP A 186 11.64 -14.97 10.31
C ASP A 186 10.17 -15.39 10.56
N TYR A 187 9.68 -15.23 11.80
CA TYR A 187 8.31 -15.60 12.17
C TYR A 187 7.24 -14.75 11.46
N ARG A 188 7.60 -13.53 11.07
CA ARG A 188 6.71 -12.61 10.32
C ARG A 188 6.35 -13.10 8.92
N LEU A 189 7.04 -14.12 8.40
CA LEU A 189 6.68 -14.78 7.13
C LEU A 189 5.28 -15.44 7.16
N ALA A 190 4.67 -15.58 8.33
CA ALA A 190 3.28 -16.02 8.46
C ALA A 190 2.28 -14.95 7.97
N GLU A 191 2.66 -13.67 8.03
CA GLU A 191 1.78 -12.52 7.77
C GLU A 191 2.33 -11.55 6.72
N HIS A 192 3.62 -11.69 6.34
CA HIS A 192 4.31 -10.81 5.42
C HIS A 192 5.19 -11.58 4.44
N ASN A 193 5.50 -10.98 3.31
CA ASN A 193 6.44 -11.52 2.34
C ASN A 193 7.89 -11.10 2.65
N SER A 194 8.80 -11.92 2.16
CA SER A 194 10.23 -11.58 2.01
C SER A 194 10.62 -11.55 0.54
N ILE A 195 11.75 -10.93 0.22
CA ILE A 195 12.32 -10.94 -1.14
C ILE A 195 12.50 -12.36 -1.66
N PRO A 196 13.03 -13.35 -0.90
CA PRO A 196 13.10 -14.74 -1.33
C PRO A 196 11.72 -15.35 -1.67
N MET A 197 10.66 -15.05 -0.89
CA MET A 197 9.31 -15.54 -1.19
C MET A 197 8.79 -14.95 -2.51
N LEU A 198 8.98 -13.65 -2.74
CA LEU A 198 8.58 -12.99 -3.98
C LEU A 198 9.32 -13.58 -5.19
N ARG A 199 10.63 -13.88 -5.05
CA ARG A 199 11.39 -14.59 -6.09
C ARG A 199 10.79 -15.94 -6.46
N LEU A 200 10.27 -16.68 -5.48
CA LEU A 200 9.57 -17.95 -5.74
C LEU A 200 8.23 -17.77 -6.45
N MET A 201 7.53 -16.64 -6.24
CA MET A 201 6.24 -16.35 -6.88
C MET A 201 6.38 -15.88 -8.34
N LEU A 202 7.47 -15.17 -8.68
CA LEU A 202 7.63 -14.54 -10.00
C LEU A 202 7.42 -15.50 -11.19
N PRO A 203 7.95 -16.74 -11.22
CA PRO A 203 7.71 -17.65 -12.32
C PRO A 203 6.22 -17.97 -12.49
N SER A 204 5.48 -18.12 -11.39
CA SER A 204 4.03 -18.38 -11.42
C SER A 204 3.27 -17.15 -11.92
N PHE A 205 3.65 -15.94 -11.54
CA PHE A 205 3.03 -14.71 -12.07
C PHE A 205 3.14 -14.62 -13.58
N ARG A 206 4.31 -14.96 -14.13
CA ARG A 206 4.54 -14.98 -15.59
C ARG A 206 3.74 -16.08 -16.28
N THR A 207 3.79 -17.31 -15.75
CA THR A 207 3.08 -18.47 -16.33
C THR A 207 1.57 -18.27 -16.33
N CYS A 208 1.02 -17.69 -15.25
CA CYS A 208 -0.40 -17.44 -15.09
C CYS A 208 -0.86 -16.10 -15.70
N LYS A 209 0.02 -15.38 -16.41
CA LYS A 209 -0.25 -14.07 -17.00
C LYS A 209 -0.82 -13.08 -15.97
N ILE A 210 -0.27 -13.09 -14.78
CA ILE A 210 -0.53 -12.10 -13.73
C ILE A 210 0.34 -10.88 -13.97
N ALA A 211 1.62 -11.12 -14.32
CA ALA A 211 2.60 -10.10 -14.64
C ALA A 211 3.35 -10.45 -15.92
N GLY A 212 3.50 -9.47 -16.80
CA GLY A 212 4.28 -9.55 -18.04
C GLY A 212 5.64 -8.84 -17.95
N PRO A 213 6.39 -8.76 -19.05
CA PRO A 213 7.66 -8.03 -19.10
C PRO A 213 7.50 -6.51 -18.87
N HIS A 214 6.31 -5.97 -19.12
CA HIS A 214 5.97 -4.55 -18.92
C HIS A 214 5.59 -4.21 -17.48
N THR A 215 5.24 -5.21 -16.67
CA THR A 215 4.75 -5.01 -15.31
C THR A 215 5.82 -4.41 -14.41
N LYS A 216 5.51 -3.29 -13.78
CA LYS A 216 6.36 -2.69 -12.72
C LYS A 216 6.12 -3.46 -11.42
N LEU A 217 7.13 -4.17 -10.95
CA LEU A 217 7.10 -4.91 -9.68
C LEU A 217 7.74 -4.05 -8.60
N ILE A 218 6.95 -3.57 -7.65
CA ILE A 218 7.38 -2.56 -6.68
C ILE A 218 7.33 -3.17 -5.28
N LEU A 219 8.43 -3.12 -4.56
CA LEU A 219 8.55 -3.55 -3.17
C LEU A 219 8.19 -2.39 -2.25
N ASP A 220 7.26 -2.63 -1.34
CA ASP A 220 6.75 -1.65 -0.39
C ASP A 220 6.61 -2.26 1.00
N HIS A 221 6.21 -1.47 2.00
CA HIS A 221 6.03 -1.88 3.39
C HIS A 221 7.31 -2.47 4.01
N LEU A 222 8.42 -1.76 3.89
CA LEU A 222 9.74 -2.25 4.30
C LEU A 222 9.99 -2.03 5.80
N ALA A 223 10.25 -3.11 6.55
CA ALA A 223 10.61 -3.01 7.96
C ALA A 223 12.02 -2.46 8.15
N ARG A 224 12.16 -1.43 8.99
CA ARG A 224 13.46 -0.78 9.29
C ARG A 224 14.50 -1.76 9.83
N THR A 225 14.07 -2.70 10.66
CA THR A 225 14.94 -3.66 11.34
C THR A 225 15.36 -4.84 10.47
N LEU A 226 14.74 -5.02 9.29
CA LEU A 226 14.93 -6.19 8.41
C LEU A 226 15.49 -5.83 7.04
N HIS A 227 15.63 -4.54 6.74
CA HIS A 227 16.26 -4.07 5.52
C HIS A 227 17.57 -3.38 5.81
N LYS A 228 18.48 -3.45 4.85
CA LYS A 228 19.66 -2.58 4.76
C LYS A 228 19.26 -1.19 4.29
N SER A 229 20.23 -0.33 4.01
CA SER A 229 19.98 0.95 3.37
C SER A 229 19.20 0.77 2.06
N HIS A 230 18.50 1.83 1.64
CA HIS A 230 17.76 1.81 0.37
C HIS A 230 18.66 1.43 -0.81
N ALA A 231 19.86 2.00 -0.87
CA ALA A 231 20.81 1.72 -1.94
C ALA A 231 21.25 0.24 -1.98
N GLU A 232 21.54 -0.35 -0.82
CA GLU A 232 21.91 -1.77 -0.72
C GLU A 232 20.73 -2.68 -1.07
N THR A 233 19.51 -2.32 -0.65
CA THR A 233 18.29 -3.07 -1.00
C THR A 233 18.02 -2.99 -2.51
N CYS A 234 18.19 -1.83 -3.15
CA CYS A 234 18.07 -1.70 -4.61
C CYS A 234 19.09 -2.61 -5.33
N ALA A 235 20.36 -2.59 -4.91
CA ALA A 235 21.38 -3.43 -5.51
C ALA A 235 21.11 -4.94 -5.35
N LEU A 236 20.50 -5.33 -4.22
CA LEU A 236 20.13 -6.73 -3.94
C LEU A 236 19.07 -7.26 -4.92
N VAL A 237 18.10 -6.40 -5.32
CA VAL A 237 16.93 -6.80 -6.12
C VAL A 237 17.00 -6.39 -7.59
N GLU A 238 18.08 -5.73 -8.00
CA GLU A 238 18.25 -5.21 -9.37
C GLU A 238 18.04 -6.29 -10.44
N ARG A 239 18.65 -7.48 -10.22
CA ARG A 239 18.57 -8.60 -11.19
C ARG A 239 17.18 -9.25 -11.27
N ASP A 240 16.36 -9.06 -10.26
CA ASP A 240 15.00 -9.58 -10.19
C ASP A 240 14.00 -8.67 -10.94
N GLY A 241 14.41 -7.44 -11.25
CA GLY A 241 13.58 -6.42 -11.86
C GLY A 241 12.61 -5.75 -10.88
N PHE A 242 12.85 -5.87 -9.57
CA PHE A 242 12.08 -5.15 -8.57
C PHE A 242 12.54 -3.69 -8.45
N VAL A 243 11.58 -2.81 -8.22
CA VAL A 243 11.79 -1.42 -7.83
C VAL A 243 11.53 -1.30 -6.33
N VAL A 244 12.43 -0.70 -5.58
CA VAL A 244 12.23 -0.45 -4.14
C VAL A 244 11.56 0.90 -3.96
N ALA A 245 10.37 0.93 -3.38
CA ALA A 245 9.67 2.18 -3.09
C ALA A 245 10.41 3.00 -2.01
N TYR A 246 10.21 4.30 -2.01
CA TYR A 246 10.67 5.24 -0.98
C TYR A 246 9.68 6.40 -0.85
N ASP A 247 9.64 7.05 0.30
CA ASP A 247 8.73 8.15 0.59
C ASP A 247 8.92 9.30 -0.42
N GLY A 248 7.85 9.69 -1.08
CA GLY A 248 7.82 10.70 -2.14
C GLY A 248 8.07 10.16 -3.56
N MET A 249 8.31 8.86 -3.74
CA MET A 249 8.43 8.28 -5.07
C MET A 249 7.10 8.41 -5.83
N THR A 250 7.17 8.88 -7.07
CA THR A 250 6.02 8.91 -7.98
C THR A 250 6.35 8.14 -9.25
N ILE A 251 5.40 7.33 -9.70
CA ILE A 251 5.48 6.59 -10.95
C ILE A 251 4.22 6.81 -11.79
N GLU A 252 4.39 6.70 -13.10
CA GLU A 252 3.28 6.59 -14.06
C GLU A 252 3.20 5.15 -14.58
N VAL A 253 2.00 4.62 -14.67
CA VAL A 253 1.72 3.28 -15.17
C VAL A 253 0.94 3.35 -16.47
#